data_bbb90a38b87106be4134ba264843a556
#
_entry.id   bbb90a38b87106be4134ba264843a556
#
_cell.length_a   1.000
_cell.length_b   1.000
_cell.length_c   1.000
_cell.angle_alpha   90.00
_cell.angle_beta   90.00
_cell.angle_gamma   90.00
#
_symmetry.space_group_name_H-M   'P 1'
#
loop_
_entity.id
_entity.type
_entity.pdbx_description
1 polymer ?
#
loop_
_entity_poly.entity_id
_entity_poly.type
_entity_poly.pdbx_seq_one_letter_code
_entity_poly.pdbx_strand_id
1 'polypeptide(L)'
;GAGARRYLRQVNFSPVTGTTATVEQIEYDPGRSGRIARAKDQDGKYHYFLAGAGLKPGKKVVVAEDAPITKGNRLPLKNIPTGTVLHAVELQPGRGAQLVRSAGARATLVAKEGSWAQVRLPSGEVRMVSVECMATVGAVGNEQHQNVQIGKAGRTRRMGIRPTVRGVVMAAADHPHGGGDGGRHRMARPPTTPWGQKTLGYKTRRRKTTSKFIVRTRHQGKRR
;
A
#
# COMPACT_ATOMS: atom_id res chain seq x y z
N GLY A 1 -22.03 -0.33 3.15
CA GLY A 1 -22.54 0.81 2.40
C GLY A 1 -21.71 1.10 1.18
N ALA A 2 -22.31 1.54 0.07
CA ALA A 2 -21.61 1.84 -1.18
C ALA A 2 -20.78 3.14 -1.11
N GLY A 3 -21.10 4.04 -0.20
CA GLY A 3 -20.47 5.36 -0.10
C GLY A 3 -20.94 6.33 -1.20
N ALA A 4 -20.13 7.34 -1.49
CA ALA A 4 -20.36 8.26 -2.59
C ALA A 4 -19.94 7.63 -3.92
N ARG A 5 -20.60 8.03 -5.00
CA ARG A 5 -20.24 7.62 -6.37
C ARG A 5 -18.80 8.05 -6.68
N ARG A 6 -17.99 7.16 -7.26
CA ARG A 6 -16.60 7.40 -7.60
C ARG A 6 -16.38 7.06 -9.07
N TYR A 7 -15.78 7.99 -9.80
CA TYR A 7 -15.34 7.72 -11.16
C TYR A 7 -13.97 7.05 -11.11
N LEU A 8 -13.84 5.90 -11.78
CA LEU A 8 -12.58 5.18 -11.90
C LEU A 8 -11.66 5.87 -12.90
N ARG A 9 -10.40 6.03 -12.51
CA ARG A 9 -9.31 6.42 -13.41
C ARG A 9 -8.47 5.20 -13.71
N GLN A 10 -8.15 5.02 -14.95
CA GLN A 10 -7.30 3.90 -15.38
C GLN A 10 -5.84 4.28 -15.14
N VAL A 11 -5.30 3.86 -13.99
CA VAL A 11 -3.90 4.10 -13.62
C VAL A 11 -3.05 2.96 -14.17
N ASN A 12 -2.01 3.31 -14.92
CA ASN A 12 -1.10 2.34 -15.51
C ASN A 12 -0.08 1.86 -14.44
N PHE A 13 -0.20 0.62 -14.03
CA PHE A 13 0.73 -0.05 -13.11
C PHE A 13 1.80 -0.88 -13.82
N SER A 14 1.66 -1.07 -15.13
CA SER A 14 2.60 -1.83 -15.96
C SER A 14 2.94 -1.01 -17.21
N PRO A 15 3.60 0.16 -17.05
CA PRO A 15 4.02 0.95 -18.20
C PRO A 15 5.04 0.18 -19.04
N VAL A 16 4.99 0.42 -20.35
CA VAL A 16 5.91 -0.20 -21.32
C VAL A 16 7.33 0.31 -21.07
N THR A 17 8.31 -0.58 -21.09
CA THR A 17 9.73 -0.24 -20.99
C THR A 17 10.14 0.59 -22.22
N GLY A 18 10.98 1.63 -22.01
CA GLY A 18 11.34 2.60 -23.06
C GLY A 18 10.46 3.87 -23.06
N THR A 19 9.36 3.88 -22.28
CA THR A 19 8.48 5.06 -22.22
C THR A 19 9.13 6.20 -21.45
N THR A 20 9.19 7.36 -22.08
CA THR A 20 9.51 8.65 -21.42
C THR A 20 8.27 9.54 -21.48
N ALA A 21 7.82 9.99 -20.32
CA ALA A 21 6.64 10.85 -20.22
C ALA A 21 6.93 12.10 -19.39
N THR A 22 6.34 13.23 -19.80
CA THR A 22 6.43 14.50 -19.07
C THR A 22 5.18 14.68 -18.23
N VAL A 23 5.35 14.88 -16.94
CA VAL A 23 4.25 15.13 -15.99
C VAL A 23 3.63 16.50 -16.30
N GLU A 24 2.34 16.52 -16.59
CA GLU A 24 1.60 17.77 -16.78
C GLU A 24 0.92 18.24 -15.49
N GLN A 25 0.23 17.32 -14.82
CA GLN A 25 -0.54 17.64 -13.62
C GLN A 25 -0.49 16.50 -12.59
N ILE A 26 -0.71 16.88 -11.32
CA ILE A 26 -0.94 15.93 -10.23
C ILE A 26 -2.39 16.06 -9.80
N GLU A 27 -3.12 14.95 -9.89
CA GLU A 27 -4.56 14.91 -9.69
C GLU A 27 -4.97 14.10 -8.46
N TYR A 28 -6.17 14.38 -7.99
CA TYR A 28 -6.85 13.58 -6.97
C TYR A 28 -7.53 12.38 -7.64
N ASP A 29 -7.38 11.19 -7.05
CA ASP A 29 -8.12 10.00 -7.44
C ASP A 29 -8.95 9.48 -6.26
N PRO A 30 -10.30 9.42 -6.38
CA PRO A 30 -11.15 8.91 -5.30
C PRO A 30 -10.99 7.40 -5.06
N GLY A 31 -10.35 6.67 -5.96
CA GLY A 31 -10.11 5.24 -5.87
C GLY A 31 -8.95 4.84 -4.95
N ARG A 32 -8.11 5.82 -4.57
CA ARG A 32 -6.91 5.58 -3.76
C ARG A 32 -6.57 6.73 -2.84
N SER A 33 -5.72 6.46 -1.85
CA SER A 33 -5.23 7.48 -0.92
C SER A 33 -4.08 8.33 -1.49
N GLY A 34 -3.27 7.77 -2.40
CA GLY A 34 -2.20 8.47 -3.11
C GLY A 34 -2.72 9.34 -4.25
N ARG A 35 -1.99 10.41 -4.57
CA ARG A 35 -2.24 11.22 -5.76
C ARG A 35 -1.79 10.47 -7.01
N ILE A 36 -2.36 10.83 -8.15
CA ILE A 36 -1.95 10.35 -9.47
C ILE A 36 -1.34 11.48 -10.27
N ALA A 37 -0.39 11.14 -11.11
CA ALA A 37 0.22 12.06 -12.07
C ALA A 37 -0.32 11.75 -13.46
N ARG A 38 -0.84 12.78 -14.13
CA ARG A 38 -1.13 12.76 -15.57
C ARG A 38 0.13 13.16 -16.30
N ALA A 39 0.61 12.29 -17.16
CA ALA A 39 1.79 12.55 -17.96
C ALA A 39 1.53 12.25 -19.42
N LYS A 40 2.18 13.01 -20.27
CA LYS A 40 2.15 12.89 -21.72
C LYS A 40 3.44 12.25 -22.20
N ASP A 41 3.34 11.17 -22.97
CA ASP A 41 4.48 10.52 -23.59
C ASP A 41 4.95 11.26 -24.87
N GLN A 42 5.98 10.71 -25.52
CA GLN A 42 6.54 11.28 -26.76
C GLN A 42 5.56 11.20 -27.95
N ASP A 43 4.67 10.21 -27.92
CA ASP A 43 3.64 10.00 -28.96
C ASP A 43 2.40 10.87 -28.74
N GLY A 44 2.40 11.71 -27.70
CA GLY A 44 1.28 12.58 -27.36
C GLY A 44 0.17 11.92 -26.55
N LYS A 45 0.29 10.64 -26.17
CA LYS A 45 -0.71 9.91 -25.37
C LYS A 45 -0.60 10.26 -23.90
N TYR A 46 -1.74 10.26 -23.22
CA TYR A 46 -1.82 10.50 -21.79
C TYR A 46 -1.81 9.20 -21.00
N HIS A 47 -1.02 9.20 -19.95
CA HIS A 47 -0.92 8.11 -19.00
C HIS A 47 -1.11 8.61 -17.57
N TYR A 48 -1.82 7.82 -16.76
CA TYR A 48 -1.87 8.03 -15.32
C TYR A 48 -0.97 7.04 -14.61
N PHE A 49 -0.16 7.53 -13.67
CA PHE A 49 0.63 6.70 -12.77
C PHE A 49 0.63 7.28 -11.34
N LEU A 50 1.13 6.53 -10.36
CA LEU A 50 1.19 7.01 -8.98
C LEU A 50 2.18 8.17 -8.86
N ALA A 51 1.74 9.28 -8.28
CA ALA A 51 2.59 10.42 -8.01
C ALA A 51 3.52 10.13 -6.84
N GLY A 52 4.82 10.10 -7.08
CA GLY A 52 5.84 10.02 -6.05
C GLY A 52 5.96 11.31 -5.23
N ALA A 53 6.50 11.20 -4.02
CA ALA A 53 6.75 12.34 -3.15
C ALA A 53 7.74 13.33 -3.80
N GLY A 54 7.34 14.61 -3.87
CA GLY A 54 8.13 15.68 -4.49
C GLY A 54 8.11 15.69 -6.02
N LEU A 55 7.27 14.88 -6.67
CA LEU A 55 7.03 14.98 -8.10
C LEU A 55 6.30 16.30 -8.39
N LYS A 56 6.74 17.00 -9.43
CA LYS A 56 6.15 18.30 -9.85
C LYS A 56 5.79 18.26 -11.33
N PRO A 57 4.82 19.08 -11.79
CA PRO A 57 4.58 19.31 -13.21
C PRO A 57 5.86 19.74 -13.93
N GLY A 58 6.01 19.35 -15.19
CA GLY A 58 7.21 19.59 -16.01
C GLY A 58 8.32 18.57 -15.86
N LYS A 59 8.27 17.71 -14.82
CA LYS A 59 9.29 16.67 -14.62
C LYS A 59 9.11 15.52 -15.62
N LYS A 60 10.21 15.11 -16.26
CA LYS A 60 10.27 13.90 -17.07
C LYS A 60 10.41 12.66 -16.18
N VAL A 61 9.68 11.61 -16.49
CA VAL A 61 9.70 10.31 -15.86
C VAL A 61 10.04 9.27 -16.92
N VAL A 62 11.02 8.44 -16.62
CA VAL A 62 11.54 7.41 -17.53
C VAL A 62 11.24 6.02 -16.98
N VAL A 63 10.80 5.14 -17.86
CA VAL A 63 10.59 3.71 -17.59
C VAL A 63 11.54 2.94 -18.50
N ALA A 64 12.71 2.60 -18.01
CA ALA A 64 13.74 1.89 -18.78
C ALA A 64 14.61 1.05 -17.84
N GLU A 65 15.38 0.11 -18.42
CA GLU A 65 16.33 -0.69 -17.64
C GLU A 65 17.48 0.15 -17.10
N ASP A 66 17.96 1.09 -17.88
CA ASP A 66 19.10 1.99 -17.63
C ASP A 66 18.66 3.39 -17.20
N ALA A 67 17.40 3.55 -16.78
CA ALA A 67 16.90 4.85 -16.33
C ALA A 67 17.73 5.41 -15.17
N PRO A 68 18.00 6.74 -15.13
CA PRO A 68 18.71 7.35 -14.03
C PRO A 68 17.96 7.18 -12.70
N ILE A 69 18.71 6.99 -11.60
CA ILE A 69 18.16 6.73 -10.26
C ILE A 69 17.63 8.03 -9.65
N THR A 70 16.58 8.58 -10.26
CA THR A 70 15.91 9.78 -9.78
C THR A 70 14.48 9.48 -9.36
N LYS A 71 13.95 10.25 -8.41
CA LYS A 71 12.58 10.08 -7.90
C LYS A 71 11.57 10.14 -9.05
N GLY A 72 10.73 9.12 -9.15
CA GLY A 72 9.70 8.99 -10.17
C GLY A 72 10.06 8.03 -11.32
N ASN A 73 11.32 7.77 -11.57
CA ASN A 73 11.76 6.82 -12.59
C ASN A 73 11.50 5.38 -12.15
N ARG A 74 11.18 4.52 -13.11
CA ARG A 74 10.87 3.11 -12.91
C ARG A 74 11.88 2.24 -13.66
N LEU A 75 12.51 1.34 -12.92
CA LEU A 75 13.56 0.45 -13.44
C LEU A 75 13.56 -0.89 -12.69
N PRO A 76 14.20 -1.94 -13.22
CA PRO A 76 14.29 -3.23 -12.57
C PRO A 76 15.17 -3.15 -11.32
N LEU A 77 14.85 -3.96 -10.31
CA LEU A 77 15.56 -3.98 -9.03
C LEU A 77 17.05 -4.30 -9.18
N LYS A 78 17.45 -5.03 -10.23
CA LYS A 78 18.87 -5.31 -10.54
C LYS A 78 19.72 -4.05 -10.66
N ASN A 79 19.14 -2.98 -11.24
CA ASN A 79 19.83 -1.73 -11.53
C ASN A 79 19.69 -0.65 -10.44
N ILE A 80 18.91 -0.94 -9.38
CA ILE A 80 18.72 -0.02 -8.26
C ILE A 80 19.73 -0.32 -7.14
N PRO A 81 20.49 0.67 -6.61
CA PRO A 81 21.38 0.46 -5.47
C PRO A 81 20.63 0.01 -4.21
N THR A 82 21.30 -0.76 -3.37
CA THR A 82 20.81 -1.10 -2.02
C THR A 82 20.67 0.18 -1.18
N GLY A 83 19.72 0.17 -0.23
CA GLY A 83 19.39 1.35 0.56
C GLY A 83 18.40 2.32 -0.09
N THR A 84 18.14 2.19 -1.40
CA THR A 84 17.22 3.07 -2.12
C THR A 84 15.79 2.88 -1.64
N VAL A 85 15.08 4.01 -1.49
CA VAL A 85 13.64 4.05 -1.19
C VAL A 85 12.86 3.83 -2.48
N LEU A 86 11.86 2.95 -2.41
CA LEU A 86 11.07 2.48 -3.54
C LEU A 86 9.57 2.51 -3.26
N HIS A 87 8.78 2.60 -4.32
CA HIS A 87 7.33 2.36 -4.30
C HIS A 87 6.87 1.67 -5.58
N ALA A 88 5.60 1.33 -5.66
CA ALA A 88 5.01 0.67 -6.83
C ALA A 88 5.81 -0.54 -7.31
N VAL A 89 6.14 -1.45 -6.39
CA VAL A 89 6.99 -2.62 -6.64
C VAL A 89 6.18 -3.78 -7.20
N GLU A 90 6.72 -4.45 -8.20
CA GLU A 90 6.17 -5.70 -8.74
C GLU A 90 6.46 -6.89 -7.83
N LEU A 91 5.60 -7.90 -7.88
CA LEU A 91 5.81 -9.21 -7.24
C LEU A 91 6.34 -10.26 -8.21
N GLN A 92 5.99 -10.12 -9.46
CA GLN A 92 6.42 -10.97 -10.58
C GLN A 92 6.75 -10.05 -11.75
N PRO A 93 7.81 -10.36 -12.52
CA PRO A 93 8.19 -9.54 -13.67
C PRO A 93 7.03 -9.37 -14.65
N GLY A 94 6.81 -8.15 -15.13
CA GLY A 94 5.79 -7.82 -16.13
C GLY A 94 4.32 -7.80 -15.63
N ARG A 95 4.05 -8.16 -14.36
CA ARG A 95 2.69 -8.20 -13.82
C ARG A 95 2.19 -6.82 -13.33
N GLY A 96 3.06 -5.84 -13.39
CA GLY A 96 2.77 -4.50 -12.90
C GLY A 96 2.90 -4.32 -11.38
N ALA A 97 2.84 -3.09 -10.94
CA ALA A 97 3.03 -2.73 -9.55
C ALA A 97 1.89 -3.25 -8.66
N GLN A 98 2.25 -4.02 -7.63
CA GLN A 98 1.31 -4.61 -6.67
C GLN A 98 1.56 -4.15 -5.24
N LEU A 99 2.80 -3.91 -4.85
CA LEU A 99 3.19 -3.52 -3.50
C LEU A 99 3.46 -2.01 -3.40
N VAL A 100 3.30 -1.46 -2.19
CA VAL A 100 3.69 -0.08 -1.84
C VAL A 100 3.02 0.97 -2.74
N ARG A 101 1.68 1.01 -2.72
CA ARG A 101 0.87 1.91 -3.58
C ARG A 101 0.06 2.96 -2.81
N SER A 102 -0.08 2.81 -1.50
CA SER A 102 -0.86 3.74 -0.67
C SER A 102 -0.10 5.04 -0.41
N ALA A 103 -0.82 6.11 -0.08
CA ALA A 103 -0.24 7.41 0.28
C ALA A 103 0.87 7.28 1.32
N GLY A 104 2.00 7.96 1.12
CA GLY A 104 3.15 7.95 2.00
C GLY A 104 3.88 6.61 2.13
N ALA A 105 3.41 5.56 1.46
CA ALA A 105 4.04 4.26 1.56
C ALA A 105 5.42 4.26 0.88
N ARG A 106 6.36 3.59 1.53
CA ARG A 106 7.75 3.42 1.05
C ARG A 106 8.26 2.04 1.41
N ALA A 107 9.03 1.45 0.52
CA ALA A 107 9.83 0.27 0.76
C ALA A 107 11.32 0.62 0.64
N THR A 108 12.19 -0.24 1.12
CA THR A 108 13.65 -0.05 0.98
C THR A 108 14.24 -1.34 0.41
N LEU A 109 15.09 -1.21 -0.60
CA LEU A 109 15.88 -2.31 -1.12
C LEU A 109 17.02 -2.60 -0.13
N VAL A 110 16.98 -3.76 0.54
CA VAL A 110 17.93 -4.11 1.60
C VAL A 110 19.19 -4.77 1.04
N ALA A 111 19.01 -5.80 0.21
CA ALA A 111 20.07 -6.58 -0.36
C ALA A 111 19.66 -7.14 -1.73
N LYS A 112 20.65 -7.58 -2.49
CA LYS A 112 20.48 -8.34 -3.74
C LYS A 112 21.41 -9.55 -3.68
N GLU A 113 20.88 -10.72 -3.93
CA GLU A 113 21.61 -12.00 -3.89
C GLU A 113 21.18 -12.86 -5.07
N GLY A 114 22.07 -13.02 -6.04
CA GLY A 114 21.78 -13.76 -7.27
C GLY A 114 20.55 -13.20 -8.01
N SER A 115 19.55 -14.03 -8.21
CA SER A 115 18.29 -13.66 -8.90
C SER A 115 17.23 -13.01 -8.00
N TRP A 116 17.53 -12.80 -6.70
CA TRP A 116 16.59 -12.29 -5.71
C TRP A 116 17.03 -10.97 -5.09
N ALA A 117 16.06 -10.08 -4.90
CA ALA A 117 16.20 -8.84 -4.17
C ALA A 117 15.40 -8.92 -2.86
N GLN A 118 16.00 -8.49 -1.76
CA GLN A 118 15.33 -8.39 -0.46
C GLN A 118 14.76 -6.99 -0.29
N VAL A 119 13.44 -6.88 -0.19
CA VAL A 119 12.72 -5.61 -0.07
C VAL A 119 12.04 -5.54 1.28
N ARG A 120 12.35 -4.50 2.08
CA ARG A 120 11.65 -4.18 3.32
C ARG A 120 10.40 -3.40 3.00
N LEU A 121 9.25 -3.97 3.32
CA LEU A 121 7.94 -3.38 3.12
C LEU A 121 7.55 -2.41 4.26
N PRO A 122 6.54 -1.54 4.06
CA PRO A 122 6.04 -0.63 5.10
C PRO A 122 5.59 -1.33 6.39
N SER A 123 5.17 -2.60 6.31
CA SER A 123 4.79 -3.42 7.46
C SER A 123 5.97 -3.85 8.34
N GLY A 124 7.22 -3.66 7.87
CA GLY A 124 8.44 -4.18 8.47
C GLY A 124 8.82 -5.59 8.01
N GLU A 125 7.96 -6.25 7.21
CA GLU A 125 8.28 -7.54 6.57
C GLU A 125 9.41 -7.34 5.55
N VAL A 126 10.41 -8.23 5.57
CA VAL A 126 11.42 -8.33 4.53
C VAL A 126 11.07 -9.50 3.63
N ARG A 127 10.93 -9.22 2.35
CA ARG A 127 10.47 -10.19 1.36
C ARG A 127 11.43 -10.28 0.17
N MET A 128 11.63 -11.50 -0.32
CA MET A 128 12.33 -11.76 -1.58
C MET A 128 11.41 -11.48 -2.77
N VAL A 129 11.94 -10.78 -3.74
CA VAL A 129 11.30 -10.47 -5.04
C VAL A 129 12.36 -10.67 -6.11
N SER A 130 11.99 -11.13 -7.31
CA SER A 130 12.95 -11.27 -8.39
C SER A 130 13.63 -9.94 -8.73
N VAL A 131 14.91 -9.96 -9.05
CA VAL A 131 15.68 -8.76 -9.45
C VAL A 131 15.19 -8.15 -10.76
N GLU A 132 14.48 -8.91 -11.59
CA GLU A 132 13.85 -8.44 -12.84
C GLU A 132 12.55 -7.65 -12.60
N CYS A 133 11.98 -7.72 -11.39
CA CYS A 133 10.79 -6.95 -11.03
C CYS A 133 11.07 -5.46 -11.08
N MET A 134 10.14 -4.72 -11.69
CA MET A 134 10.22 -3.27 -11.78
C MET A 134 9.77 -2.61 -10.48
N ALA A 135 10.41 -1.50 -10.13
CA ALA A 135 10.03 -0.63 -9.03
C ALA A 135 10.24 0.83 -9.40
N THR A 136 9.51 1.72 -8.74
CA THR A 136 9.67 3.18 -8.93
C THR A 136 10.48 3.77 -7.78
N VAL A 137 11.45 4.61 -8.10
CA VAL A 137 12.33 5.26 -7.11
C VAL A 137 11.56 6.33 -6.32
N GLY A 138 11.71 6.33 -5.00
CA GLY A 138 11.10 7.27 -4.06
C GLY A 138 9.93 6.69 -3.28
N ALA A 139 9.27 7.50 -2.47
CA ALA A 139 8.05 7.17 -1.74
C ALA A 139 6.81 7.62 -2.54
N VAL A 140 5.63 7.09 -2.20
CA VAL A 140 4.36 7.60 -2.72
C VAL A 140 4.06 8.96 -2.09
N GLY A 141 3.55 9.90 -2.86
CA GLY A 141 3.15 11.22 -2.37
C GLY A 141 1.95 11.19 -1.44
N ASN A 142 1.51 12.39 -0.99
CA ASN A 142 0.40 12.57 -0.04
C ASN A 142 0.66 11.93 1.34
N GLU A 143 1.85 12.11 1.88
CA GLU A 143 2.33 11.49 3.14
C GLU A 143 1.46 11.87 4.34
N GLN A 144 0.88 13.07 4.34
CA GLN A 144 0.01 13.58 5.41
C GLN A 144 -1.40 12.98 5.41
N HIS A 145 -1.73 12.10 4.46
CA HIS A 145 -3.08 11.53 4.34
C HIS A 145 -3.56 10.84 5.63
N GLN A 146 -2.66 10.18 6.35
CA GLN A 146 -3.01 9.50 7.61
C GLN A 146 -3.35 10.46 8.76
N ASN A 147 -2.91 11.72 8.68
CA ASN A 147 -3.12 12.73 9.71
C ASN A 147 -4.44 13.51 9.50
N VAL A 148 -5.16 13.24 8.40
CA VAL A 148 -6.42 13.92 8.09
C VAL A 148 -7.50 13.47 9.04
N GLN A 149 -8.04 14.42 9.81
CA GLN A 149 -9.22 14.19 10.63
C GLN A 149 -10.48 14.28 9.79
N ILE A 150 -11.31 13.23 9.85
CA ILE A 150 -12.54 13.13 9.05
C ILE A 150 -13.59 14.15 9.53
N GLY A 151 -13.63 14.43 10.81
CA GLY A 151 -14.41 15.47 11.45
C GLY A 151 -15.88 15.10 11.72
N LYS A 152 -16.57 14.41 10.83
CA LYS A 152 -17.96 14.03 11.00
C LYS A 152 -18.31 12.65 10.44
N ALA A 153 -19.31 12.00 11.06
CA ALA A 153 -19.77 10.67 10.68
C ALA A 153 -20.21 10.55 9.22
N GLY A 154 -20.83 11.60 8.65
CA GLY A 154 -21.26 11.62 7.27
C GLY A 154 -20.11 11.46 6.26
N ARG A 155 -18.91 11.97 6.55
CA ARG A 155 -17.73 11.71 5.70
C ARG A 155 -17.33 10.23 5.70
N THR A 156 -17.31 9.61 6.87
CA THR A 156 -17.05 8.17 7.02
C THR A 156 -18.08 7.35 6.24
N ARG A 157 -19.36 7.73 6.32
CA ARG A 157 -20.43 7.09 5.52
C ARG A 157 -20.20 7.22 4.02
N ARG A 158 -19.78 8.38 3.53
CA ARG A 158 -19.45 8.61 2.11
C ARG A 158 -18.23 7.83 1.64
N MET A 159 -17.33 7.45 2.54
CA MET A 159 -16.21 6.55 2.25
C MET A 159 -16.64 5.07 2.11
N GLY A 160 -17.91 4.76 2.39
CA GLY A 160 -18.46 3.40 2.33
C GLY A 160 -18.36 2.64 3.65
N ILE A 161 -17.90 3.29 4.72
CA ILE A 161 -17.74 2.67 6.04
C ILE A 161 -19.07 2.78 6.79
N ARG A 162 -19.63 1.64 7.20
CA ARG A 162 -20.81 1.59 8.04
C ARG A 162 -20.46 1.85 9.51
N PRO A 163 -21.42 2.38 10.32
CA PRO A 163 -21.23 2.47 11.76
C PRO A 163 -20.90 1.09 12.36
N THR A 164 -19.99 1.08 13.32
CA THR A 164 -19.58 -0.15 14.02
C THR A 164 -20.02 -0.06 15.49
N VAL A 165 -20.69 -1.10 15.95
CA VAL A 165 -21.10 -1.28 17.34
C VAL A 165 -20.07 -2.15 18.05
N ARG A 166 -19.67 -1.77 19.26
CA ARG A 166 -18.75 -2.57 20.08
C ARG A 166 -19.47 -3.77 20.68
N GLY A 167 -18.86 -4.95 20.71
CA GLY A 167 -19.45 -6.14 21.26
C GLY A 167 -19.93 -6.02 22.70
N VAL A 168 -19.27 -5.17 23.53
CA VAL A 168 -19.64 -4.94 24.93
C VAL A 168 -20.99 -4.22 25.14
N VAL A 169 -21.52 -3.56 24.12
CA VAL A 169 -22.82 -2.88 24.17
C VAL A 169 -23.94 -3.68 23.50
N MET A 170 -23.63 -4.89 23.05
CA MET A 170 -24.59 -5.82 22.48
C MET A 170 -25.26 -6.70 23.54
N ALA A 171 -26.37 -7.32 23.23
CA ALA A 171 -26.96 -8.36 24.05
C ALA A 171 -26.05 -9.59 24.17
N ALA A 172 -26.22 -10.38 25.22
CA ALA A 172 -25.42 -11.59 25.46
C ALA A 172 -25.56 -12.62 24.34
N ALA A 173 -26.70 -12.67 23.66
CA ALA A 173 -26.94 -13.54 22.52
C ALA A 173 -26.18 -13.12 21.25
N ASP A 174 -25.87 -11.84 21.10
CA ASP A 174 -25.33 -11.27 19.86
C ASP A 174 -23.79 -11.25 19.84
N HIS A 175 -23.16 -11.23 21.02
CA HIS A 175 -21.70 -11.18 21.09
C HIS A 175 -21.18 -11.83 22.40
N PRO A 176 -20.05 -12.56 22.35
CA PRO A 176 -19.41 -13.12 23.58
C PRO A 176 -19.05 -12.10 24.65
N HIS A 177 -18.88 -10.82 24.28
CA HIS A 177 -18.65 -9.72 25.21
C HIS A 177 -19.94 -9.00 25.61
N GLY A 178 -21.08 -9.42 25.11
CA GLY A 178 -22.36 -8.83 25.39
C GLY A 178 -22.93 -9.26 26.74
N GLY A 179 -24.02 -8.61 27.11
CA GLY A 179 -24.68 -8.81 28.41
C GLY A 179 -24.09 -7.90 29.51
N GLY A 180 -24.92 -7.59 30.50
CA GLY A 180 -24.57 -6.76 31.63
C GLY A 180 -25.44 -5.53 31.73
N ASP A 181 -25.28 -4.81 32.82
CA ASP A 181 -26.16 -3.72 33.26
C ASP A 181 -25.59 -2.34 32.89
N GLY A 182 -25.05 -2.18 31.70
CA GLY A 182 -24.55 -0.89 31.17
C GLY A 182 -23.34 -0.30 31.90
N GLY A 183 -22.86 -0.93 32.97
CA GLY A 183 -21.71 -0.46 33.74
C GLY A 183 -20.35 -0.81 33.13
N ARG A 184 -19.31 -0.71 33.93
CA ARG A 184 -17.95 -1.12 33.53
C ARG A 184 -17.90 -2.62 33.27
N HIS A 185 -17.98 -3.03 32.02
CA HIS A 185 -17.75 -4.42 31.65
C HIS A 185 -16.27 -4.72 31.73
N ARG A 186 -15.86 -5.36 32.80
CA ARG A 186 -14.62 -6.13 32.81
C ARG A 186 -14.85 -7.28 31.83
N MET A 187 -14.11 -7.28 30.72
CA MET A 187 -14.08 -8.47 29.89
C MET A 187 -13.54 -9.63 30.72
N ALA A 188 -14.43 -10.46 31.25
CA ALA A 188 -14.09 -11.67 31.96
C ALA A 188 -13.41 -12.70 31.04
N ARG A 189 -13.44 -12.47 29.74
CA ARG A 189 -12.88 -13.34 28.70
C ARG A 189 -11.86 -12.59 27.85
N PRO A 190 -10.87 -13.31 27.28
CA PRO A 190 -9.96 -12.71 26.31
C PRO A 190 -10.75 -12.09 25.16
N PRO A 191 -10.24 -11.00 24.53
CA PRO A 191 -10.91 -10.39 23.38
C PRO A 191 -11.21 -11.41 22.28
N THR A 192 -12.48 -11.52 21.89
CA THR A 192 -12.97 -12.46 20.89
C THR A 192 -13.77 -11.76 19.80
N THR A 193 -13.87 -12.40 18.65
CA THR A 193 -14.80 -11.99 17.58
C THR A 193 -16.24 -12.36 17.93
N PRO A 194 -17.26 -11.87 17.20
CA PRO A 194 -18.67 -12.28 17.39
C PRO A 194 -18.86 -13.81 17.34
N TRP A 195 -18.00 -14.51 16.65
CA TRP A 195 -18.05 -15.99 16.50
C TRP A 195 -17.19 -16.74 17.51
N GLY A 196 -16.70 -16.06 18.56
CA GLY A 196 -15.92 -16.67 19.65
C GLY A 196 -14.44 -16.88 19.37
N GLN A 197 -13.92 -16.54 18.20
CA GLN A 197 -12.51 -16.68 17.89
C GLN A 197 -11.66 -15.64 18.65
N LYS A 198 -10.59 -16.07 19.30
CA LYS A 198 -9.63 -15.17 19.97
C LYS A 198 -9.00 -14.19 18.97
N THR A 199 -8.98 -12.90 19.31
CA THR A 199 -8.41 -11.84 18.45
C THR A 199 -6.93 -11.61 18.74
N LEU A 200 -6.43 -11.93 19.92
CA LEU A 200 -5.03 -11.81 20.31
C LEU A 200 -4.29 -13.14 20.13
N GLY A 201 -3.10 -13.05 19.51
CA GLY A 201 -2.21 -14.20 19.33
C GLY A 201 -2.62 -15.21 18.26
N TYR A 202 -3.79 -15.08 17.67
CA TYR A 202 -4.25 -16.00 16.63
C TYR A 202 -3.55 -15.73 15.28
N LYS A 203 -2.98 -16.78 14.68
CA LYS A 203 -2.32 -16.70 13.37
C LYS A 203 -3.35 -16.74 12.25
N THR A 204 -3.73 -15.58 11.73
CA THR A 204 -4.78 -15.45 10.69
C THR A 204 -4.31 -15.77 9.28
N ARG A 205 -3.00 -15.79 9.01
CA ARG A 205 -2.48 -16.10 7.67
C ARG A 205 -2.69 -17.57 7.33
N ARG A 206 -3.59 -17.85 6.37
CA ARG A 206 -3.87 -19.21 5.86
C ARG A 206 -2.96 -19.61 4.71
N ARG A 207 -2.65 -18.68 3.80
CA ARG A 207 -1.82 -18.95 2.61
C ARG A 207 -0.35 -19.14 2.98
N LYS A 208 0.13 -20.39 3.00
CA LYS A 208 1.51 -20.74 3.37
C LYS A 208 2.46 -20.84 2.16
N THR A 209 1.94 -21.02 0.95
CA THR A 209 2.73 -21.21 -0.28
C THR A 209 3.76 -20.12 -0.55
N THR A 210 3.46 -18.87 -0.13
CA THR A 210 4.35 -17.73 -0.32
C THR A 210 5.25 -17.44 0.91
N SER A 211 5.26 -18.33 1.90
CA SER A 211 6.12 -18.17 3.10
C SER A 211 7.59 -18.29 2.77
N LYS A 212 7.96 -19.08 1.75
CA LYS A 212 9.32 -19.22 1.25
C LYS A 212 9.96 -17.90 0.77
N PHE A 213 9.15 -16.92 0.40
CA PHE A 213 9.63 -15.59 -0.02
C PHE A 213 9.77 -14.59 1.14
N ILE A 214 9.42 -14.97 2.38
CA ILE A 214 9.51 -14.08 3.54
C ILE A 214 10.78 -14.40 4.30
N VAL A 215 11.73 -13.49 4.25
CA VAL A 215 13.00 -13.60 4.99
C VAL A 215 12.77 -13.24 6.46
N ARG A 216 12.01 -12.17 6.70
CA ARG A 216 11.71 -11.70 8.05
C ARG A 216 10.25 -11.28 8.15
N THR A 217 9.53 -11.81 9.14
CA THR A 217 8.13 -11.44 9.35
C THR A 217 8.02 -10.08 10.05
N ARG A 218 6.87 -9.41 9.93
CA ARG A 218 6.60 -8.11 10.56
C ARG A 218 6.70 -8.13 12.11
N HIS A 219 6.62 -9.29 12.73
CA HIS A 219 6.67 -9.45 14.17
C HIS A 219 8.09 -9.73 14.71
N GLN A 220 9.00 -10.21 13.86
CA GLN A 220 10.39 -10.41 14.25
C GLN A 220 11.09 -9.05 14.38
N GLY A 221 11.59 -8.76 15.59
CA GLY A 221 12.29 -7.50 15.90
C GLY A 221 11.47 -6.47 16.66
N LYS A 222 10.21 -6.70 16.95
CA LYS A 222 9.52 -5.98 18.03
C LYS A 222 9.89 -6.68 19.33
N ARG A 223 10.93 -6.21 20.03
CA ARG A 223 11.13 -6.56 21.44
C ARG A 223 9.91 -6.06 22.20
N ARG A 224 9.26 -6.94 22.94
CA ARG A 224 8.27 -6.59 23.95
C ARG A 224 8.96 -5.84 25.08
#